data_97db915145dc0f091c25718232f23dd3
#
_entry.id   97db915145dc0f091c25718232f23dd3
#
_cell.length_a   1.000
_cell.length_b   1.000
_cell.length_c   1.000
_cell.angle_alpha   90.00
_cell.angle_beta   90.00
_cell.angle_gamma   90.00
#
_symmetry.space_group_name_H-M   'P 1'
#
loop_
_entity.id
_entity.type
_entity.pdbx_description
1 polymer ?
#
loop_
_entity_poly.entity_id
_entity_poly.type
_entity_poly.pdbx_seq_one_letter_code
_entity_poly.pdbx_strand_id
1 'polypeptide(L)'
;YKNIYFLNGLKGHVHSKQRLAGYIDSMKAHGLPVTDDMIYYGTYWYDSGDYMVDELVKDRDHLPEAIVCANDCMAIGVCTAFDKYGIKVPDDIAVVGYDSIEDGRNSPVPITSADIPAEDCGKYCVEYIDAQLKGQSVPEFKTNVDLYIGGTCGCKGWEKETLRLRREKWATDLSATSFYSCFNNIMDDLVAQTDVKSFFETVFEYVYQIRPFTGFHLCLNDY
;
A
#
# COMPACT_ATOMS: atom_id res chain seq x y z
N TYR A 1 -6.44 -10.17 19.25
CA TYR A 1 -5.01 -9.92 19.14
C TYR A 1 -4.55 -9.00 20.26
N LYS A 2 -3.34 -9.21 20.76
CA LYS A 2 -2.74 -8.40 21.84
C LYS A 2 -1.40 -7.81 21.42
N ASN A 3 -0.61 -8.55 20.65
CA ASN A 3 0.66 -8.09 20.08
C ASN A 3 0.40 -7.56 18.67
N ILE A 4 0.10 -6.26 18.57
CA ILE A 4 -0.32 -5.61 17.32
C ILE A 4 0.71 -4.56 16.94
N TYR A 5 1.32 -4.70 15.78
CA TYR A 5 2.32 -3.75 15.27
C TYR A 5 1.69 -2.75 14.30
N PHE A 6 2.34 -1.64 14.08
CA PHE A 6 1.87 -0.58 13.20
C PHE A 6 2.90 -0.22 12.13
N LEU A 7 2.54 -0.41 10.87
CA LEU A 7 3.30 0.12 9.73
C LEU A 7 2.71 1.46 9.31
N ASN A 8 3.37 2.54 9.76
CA ASN A 8 2.97 3.91 9.48
C ASN A 8 3.51 4.39 8.12
N GLY A 9 2.97 5.48 7.61
CA GLY A 9 3.49 6.15 6.42
C GLY A 9 4.73 7.01 6.69
N LEU A 10 5.00 7.97 5.81
CA LEU A 10 6.17 8.86 5.89
C LEU A 10 6.30 9.54 7.24
N LYS A 11 7.49 9.43 7.84
CA LYS A 11 7.79 10.03 9.13
C LYS A 11 7.65 11.55 9.06
N GLY A 12 6.87 12.11 9.98
CA GLY A 12 6.63 13.55 10.05
C GLY A 12 5.43 14.06 9.22
N HIS A 13 4.91 13.27 8.28
CA HIS A 13 3.74 13.63 7.50
C HIS A 13 2.48 13.76 8.37
N VAL A 14 1.58 14.70 8.03
CA VAL A 14 0.38 14.99 8.83
C VAL A 14 -0.52 13.77 9.01
N HIS A 15 -0.80 13.03 7.93
CA HIS A 15 -1.64 11.82 8.00
C HIS A 15 -0.97 10.70 8.77
N SER A 16 0.37 10.57 8.71
CA SER A 16 1.10 9.60 9.52
C SER A 16 0.97 9.89 11.01
N LYS A 17 1.03 11.16 11.41
CA LYS A 17 0.80 11.58 12.81
C LYS A 17 -0.61 11.26 13.28
N GLN A 18 -1.62 11.55 12.44
CA GLN A 18 -3.02 11.30 12.77
C GLN A 18 -3.32 9.79 12.89
N ARG A 19 -2.87 8.97 11.94
CA ARG A 19 -3.06 7.51 11.96
C ARG A 19 -2.34 6.86 13.13
N LEU A 20 -1.09 7.30 13.41
CA LEU A 20 -0.35 6.85 14.60
C LEU A 20 -1.06 7.20 15.90
N ALA A 21 -1.58 8.41 16.03
CA ALA A 21 -2.35 8.81 17.21
C ALA A 21 -3.57 7.90 17.40
N GLY A 22 -4.33 7.63 16.33
CA GLY A 22 -5.47 6.70 16.37
C GLY A 22 -5.09 5.29 16.81
N TYR A 23 -3.97 4.75 16.29
CA TYR A 23 -3.45 3.45 16.73
C TYR A 23 -3.09 3.47 18.22
N ILE A 24 -2.32 4.46 18.68
CA ILE A 24 -1.90 4.58 20.08
C ILE A 24 -3.13 4.72 21.01
N ASP A 25 -4.09 5.56 20.65
CA ASP A 25 -5.29 5.79 21.45
C ASP A 25 -6.15 4.52 21.55
N SER A 26 -6.29 3.78 20.44
CA SER A 26 -7.00 2.50 20.42
C SER A 26 -6.31 1.45 21.29
N MET A 27 -4.99 1.30 21.17
CA MET A 27 -4.22 0.36 22.00
C MET A 27 -4.37 0.68 23.48
N LYS A 28 -4.23 1.95 23.86
CA LYS A 28 -4.42 2.40 25.26
C LYS A 28 -5.83 2.15 25.77
N ALA A 29 -6.85 2.44 24.97
CA ALA A 29 -8.25 2.21 25.35
C ALA A 29 -8.56 0.74 25.65
N HIS A 30 -7.81 -0.19 25.03
CA HIS A 30 -7.91 -1.62 25.26
C HIS A 30 -6.89 -2.17 26.27
N GLY A 31 -6.11 -1.30 26.93
CA GLY A 31 -5.09 -1.70 27.91
C GLY A 31 -3.91 -2.46 27.31
N LEU A 32 -3.64 -2.26 26.01
CA LEU A 32 -2.54 -2.90 25.31
C LEU A 32 -1.29 -2.02 25.32
N PRO A 33 -0.08 -2.59 25.46
CA PRO A 33 1.15 -1.83 25.42
C PRO A 33 1.44 -1.29 24.02
N VAL A 34 2.13 -0.13 23.96
CA VAL A 34 2.72 0.39 22.75
C VAL A 34 4.16 0.76 23.07
N THR A 35 5.10 0.20 22.33
CA THR A 35 6.53 0.49 22.41
C THR A 35 7.05 0.95 21.05
N ASP A 36 8.20 1.61 21.03
CA ASP A 36 8.74 2.20 19.79
C ASP A 36 9.09 1.14 18.74
N ASP A 37 9.47 -0.05 19.18
CA ASP A 37 9.81 -1.20 18.33
C ASP A 37 8.59 -1.84 17.63
N MET A 38 7.38 -1.52 18.09
CA MET A 38 6.13 -1.93 17.44
C MET A 38 5.74 -1.00 16.28
N ILE A 39 6.46 0.12 16.07
CA ILE A 39 6.09 1.16 15.10
C ILE A 39 7.14 1.24 14.00
N TYR A 40 6.75 0.85 12.79
CA TYR A 40 7.55 0.95 11.58
C TYR A 40 7.08 2.14 10.73
N TYR A 41 7.98 2.66 9.88
CA TYR A 41 7.66 3.74 8.96
C TYR A 41 7.98 3.34 7.53
N GLY A 42 7.06 3.63 6.63
CA GLY A 42 7.18 3.39 5.20
C GLY A 42 6.89 4.62 4.37
N THR A 43 6.60 4.41 3.10
CA THR A 43 6.45 5.44 2.07
C THR A 43 5.00 5.66 1.63
N TYR A 44 4.03 4.96 2.21
CA TYR A 44 2.65 4.77 1.73
C TYR A 44 2.55 3.89 0.48
N TRP A 45 3.64 3.25 0.05
CA TRP A 45 3.69 2.45 -1.15
C TRP A 45 3.95 0.96 -0.83
N TYR A 46 3.81 0.11 -1.84
CA TYR A 46 3.87 -1.36 -1.71
C TYR A 46 5.21 -1.88 -1.15
N ASP A 47 6.33 -1.23 -1.50
CA ASP A 47 7.69 -1.59 -1.07
C ASP A 47 7.92 -1.47 0.45
N SER A 48 7.09 -0.67 1.13
CA SER A 48 7.17 -0.50 2.59
C SER A 48 7.01 -1.81 3.36
N GLY A 49 6.28 -2.77 2.80
CA GLY A 49 6.08 -4.09 3.39
C GLY A 49 7.34 -4.92 3.43
N ASP A 50 8.16 -4.88 2.39
CA ASP A 50 9.41 -5.68 2.31
C ASP A 50 10.35 -5.34 3.47
N TYR A 51 10.61 -4.06 3.73
CA TYR A 51 11.49 -3.64 4.83
C TYR A 51 11.00 -4.11 6.21
N MET A 52 9.72 -3.92 6.51
CA MET A 52 9.17 -4.35 7.80
C MET A 52 9.23 -5.87 7.95
N VAL A 53 8.83 -6.61 6.92
CA VAL A 53 8.80 -8.07 6.96
C VAL A 53 10.22 -8.64 7.06
N ASP A 54 11.19 -8.10 6.33
CA ASP A 54 12.59 -8.53 6.40
C ASP A 54 13.18 -8.37 7.81
N GLU A 55 12.76 -7.33 8.56
CA GLU A 55 13.15 -7.19 9.97
C GLU A 55 12.42 -8.20 10.86
N LEU A 56 11.12 -8.38 10.70
CA LEU A 56 10.32 -9.27 11.53
C LEU A 56 10.74 -10.76 11.39
N VAL A 57 11.06 -11.20 10.18
CA VAL A 57 11.41 -12.62 9.95
C VAL A 57 12.78 -13.02 10.46
N LYS A 58 13.59 -12.07 10.95
CA LYS A 58 14.84 -12.37 11.66
C LYS A 58 14.59 -13.09 12.98
N ASP A 59 13.44 -12.86 13.59
CA ASP A 59 12.96 -13.54 14.80
C ASP A 59 11.55 -14.09 14.59
N ARG A 60 11.46 -15.20 13.87
CA ARG A 60 10.19 -15.84 13.49
C ARG A 60 9.39 -16.38 14.69
N ASP A 61 10.05 -16.63 15.79
CA ASP A 61 9.38 -17.17 16.99
C ASP A 61 8.59 -16.09 17.75
N HIS A 62 8.85 -14.81 17.43
CA HIS A 62 8.23 -13.66 18.09
C HIS A 62 7.51 -12.70 17.11
N LEU A 63 6.94 -13.25 16.04
CA LEU A 63 6.13 -12.45 15.13
C LEU A 63 4.95 -11.78 15.86
N PRO A 64 4.53 -10.58 15.43
CA PRO A 64 3.30 -9.97 15.94
C PRO A 64 2.08 -10.81 15.54
N GLU A 65 1.02 -10.75 16.35
CA GLU A 65 -0.25 -11.42 16.02
C GLU A 65 -1.00 -10.69 14.91
N ALA A 66 -0.80 -9.38 14.80
CA ALA A 66 -1.42 -8.55 13.77
C ALA A 66 -0.57 -7.34 13.40
N ILE A 67 -0.73 -6.88 12.16
CA ILE A 67 -0.16 -5.62 11.67
C ILE A 67 -1.29 -4.73 11.18
N VAL A 68 -1.32 -3.51 11.70
CA VAL A 68 -2.14 -2.41 11.18
C VAL A 68 -1.27 -1.59 10.24
N CYS A 69 -1.66 -1.49 8.98
CA CYS A 69 -0.98 -0.68 7.98
C CYS A 69 -1.68 0.67 7.81
N ALA A 70 -0.90 1.72 7.63
CA ALA A 70 -1.46 3.06 7.44
C ALA A 70 -2.27 3.21 6.15
N ASN A 71 -2.06 2.35 5.14
CA ASN A 71 -2.95 2.25 3.98
C ASN A 71 -2.92 0.85 3.35
N ASP A 72 -3.78 0.63 2.34
CA ASP A 72 -3.91 -0.66 1.68
C ASP A 72 -2.73 -1.01 0.79
N CYS A 73 -2.07 -0.06 0.14
CA CYS A 73 -0.86 -0.33 -0.65
C CYS A 73 0.22 -0.98 0.23
N MET A 74 0.41 -0.46 1.44
CA MET A 74 1.35 -1.01 2.41
C MET A 74 0.87 -2.38 2.93
N ALA A 75 -0.43 -2.55 3.17
CA ALA A 75 -1.00 -3.83 3.60
C ALA A 75 -0.80 -4.93 2.53
N ILE A 76 -1.01 -4.61 1.25
CA ILE A 76 -0.73 -5.51 0.13
C ILE A 76 0.76 -5.86 0.09
N GLY A 77 1.63 -4.87 0.25
CA GLY A 77 3.07 -5.06 0.32
C GLY A 77 3.48 -6.02 1.43
N VAL A 78 2.94 -5.84 2.64
CA VAL A 78 3.17 -6.73 3.80
C VAL A 78 2.70 -8.16 3.50
N CYS A 79 1.49 -8.34 2.97
CA CYS A 79 0.97 -9.66 2.59
C CYS A 79 1.86 -10.33 1.54
N THR A 80 2.29 -9.59 0.53
CA THR A 80 3.18 -10.09 -0.53
C THR A 80 4.56 -10.48 0.00
N ALA A 81 5.11 -9.67 0.91
CA ALA A 81 6.39 -9.95 1.55
C ALA A 81 6.33 -11.20 2.43
N PHE A 82 5.28 -11.36 3.24
CA PHE A 82 5.10 -12.58 4.04
C PHE A 82 4.95 -13.85 3.19
N ASP A 83 4.25 -13.77 2.04
CA ASP A 83 4.11 -14.91 1.12
C ASP A 83 5.48 -15.40 0.59
N LYS A 84 6.45 -14.49 0.34
CA LYS A 84 7.85 -14.84 -0.03
C LYS A 84 8.53 -15.71 1.02
N TYR A 85 8.18 -15.55 2.29
CA TYR A 85 8.73 -16.30 3.43
C TYR A 85 7.87 -17.50 3.86
N GLY A 86 6.76 -17.77 3.14
CA GLY A 86 5.84 -18.86 3.44
C GLY A 86 5.00 -18.62 4.70
N ILE A 87 4.92 -17.38 5.18
CA ILE A 87 4.08 -16.96 6.31
C ILE A 87 2.69 -16.62 5.77
N LYS A 88 1.65 -17.20 6.35
CA LYS A 88 0.30 -17.12 5.82
C LYS A 88 -0.50 -16.02 6.49
N VAL A 89 -1.09 -15.15 5.68
CA VAL A 89 -2.10 -14.18 6.12
C VAL A 89 -3.48 -14.75 5.75
N PRO A 90 -4.42 -14.92 6.67
CA PRO A 90 -4.40 -14.50 8.08
C PRO A 90 -3.95 -15.59 9.08
N ASP A 91 -3.59 -16.81 8.63
CA ASP A 91 -3.46 -17.98 9.51
C ASP A 91 -2.34 -17.80 10.56
N ASP A 92 -1.19 -17.25 10.15
CA ASP A 92 -0.03 -17.03 11.04
C ASP A 92 -0.01 -15.59 11.57
N ILE A 93 -0.49 -14.62 10.80
CA ILE A 93 -0.52 -13.20 11.16
C ILE A 93 -1.68 -12.48 10.47
N ALA A 94 -2.39 -11.64 11.20
CA ALA A 94 -3.44 -10.81 10.64
C ALA A 94 -2.87 -9.50 10.07
N VAL A 95 -3.46 -9.00 8.98
CA VAL A 95 -3.09 -7.71 8.38
C VAL A 95 -4.35 -6.89 8.12
N VAL A 96 -4.33 -5.60 8.46
CA VAL A 96 -5.43 -4.68 8.14
C VAL A 96 -4.87 -3.40 7.51
N GLY A 97 -5.65 -2.81 6.62
CA GLY A 97 -5.30 -1.61 5.86
C GLY A 97 -6.21 -0.42 6.18
N TYR A 98 -6.12 0.57 5.33
CA TYR A 98 -6.89 1.81 5.34
C TYR A 98 -6.98 2.33 3.90
N ASP A 99 -8.07 2.91 3.52
CA ASP A 99 -8.52 3.47 2.24
C ASP A 99 -9.52 2.57 1.50
N SER A 100 -9.49 1.25 1.68
CA SER A 100 -10.36 0.25 1.02
C SER A 100 -10.31 0.32 -0.51
N ILE A 101 -9.08 0.44 -1.05
CA ILE A 101 -8.86 0.56 -2.50
C ILE A 101 -9.25 -0.73 -3.25
N GLU A 102 -9.52 -0.60 -4.54
CA GLU A 102 -9.91 -1.71 -5.40
C GLU A 102 -8.87 -2.84 -5.41
N ASP A 103 -7.58 -2.50 -5.47
CA ASP A 103 -6.49 -3.48 -5.43
C ASP A 103 -6.52 -4.31 -4.14
N GLY A 104 -6.78 -3.67 -2.98
CA GLY A 104 -6.91 -4.34 -1.70
C GLY A 104 -8.10 -5.29 -1.66
N ARG A 105 -9.25 -4.89 -2.22
CA ARG A 105 -10.45 -5.72 -2.32
C ARG A 105 -10.28 -6.90 -3.27
N ASN A 106 -9.47 -6.75 -4.32
CA ASN A 106 -9.22 -7.75 -5.35
C ASN A 106 -7.97 -8.59 -5.11
N SER A 107 -7.18 -8.27 -4.05
CA SER A 107 -5.97 -9.04 -3.70
C SER A 107 -6.28 -10.52 -3.43
N PRO A 108 -5.29 -11.43 -3.50
CA PRO A 108 -5.49 -12.88 -3.30
C PRO A 108 -6.25 -13.21 -2.02
N VAL A 109 -5.91 -12.55 -0.91
CA VAL A 109 -6.72 -12.50 0.30
C VAL A 109 -7.16 -11.05 0.45
N PRO A 110 -8.45 -10.72 0.24
CA PRO A 110 -8.91 -9.34 0.31
C PRO A 110 -8.55 -8.67 1.62
N ILE A 111 -7.99 -7.47 1.52
CA ILE A 111 -7.56 -6.70 2.69
C ILE A 111 -8.79 -6.25 3.49
N THR A 112 -8.77 -6.52 4.80
CA THR A 112 -9.69 -5.88 5.73
C THR A 112 -9.22 -4.45 5.93
N SER A 113 -10.08 -3.46 5.67
CA SER A 113 -9.67 -2.07 5.56
C SER A 113 -10.74 -1.10 6.06
N ALA A 114 -10.30 0.02 6.61
CA ALA A 114 -11.19 1.14 6.88
C ALA A 114 -11.59 1.79 5.55
N ASP A 115 -12.89 1.82 5.27
CA ASP A 115 -13.46 2.27 3.99
C ASP A 115 -13.74 3.77 4.03
N ILE A 116 -12.97 4.53 3.28
CA ILE A 116 -13.16 5.98 3.17
C ILE A 116 -14.26 6.24 2.13
N PRO A 117 -15.30 7.01 2.46
CA PRO A 117 -16.36 7.36 1.52
C PRO A 117 -15.86 8.41 0.51
N ALA A 118 -15.01 7.99 -0.42
CA ALA A 118 -14.34 8.88 -1.39
C ALA A 118 -15.33 9.64 -2.27
N GLU A 119 -16.47 9.01 -2.63
CA GLU A 119 -17.54 9.64 -3.41
C GLU A 119 -18.18 10.82 -2.63
N ASP A 120 -18.50 10.62 -1.35
CA ASP A 120 -19.09 11.66 -0.52
C ASP A 120 -18.09 12.79 -0.25
N CYS A 121 -16.80 12.44 -0.07
CA CYS A 121 -15.73 13.44 0.02
C CYS A 121 -15.64 14.28 -1.25
N GLY A 122 -15.70 13.66 -2.43
CA GLY A 122 -15.69 14.36 -3.72
C GLY A 122 -16.88 15.29 -3.90
N LYS A 123 -18.08 14.83 -3.60
CA LYS A 123 -19.30 15.65 -3.65
C LYS A 123 -19.18 16.86 -2.72
N TYR A 124 -18.77 16.62 -1.48
CA TYR A 124 -18.59 17.69 -0.50
C TYR A 124 -17.57 18.74 -0.94
N CYS A 125 -16.45 18.32 -1.54
CA CYS A 125 -15.46 19.27 -2.07
C CYS A 125 -16.07 20.22 -3.10
N VAL A 126 -16.91 19.71 -4.00
CA VAL A 126 -17.60 20.54 -5.01
C VAL A 126 -18.60 21.50 -4.35
N GLU A 127 -19.41 21.01 -3.42
CA GLU A 127 -20.38 21.82 -2.66
C GLU A 127 -19.67 22.90 -1.83
N TYR A 128 -18.54 22.58 -1.23
CA TYR A 128 -17.71 23.52 -0.49
C TYR A 128 -17.24 24.67 -1.37
N ILE A 129 -16.67 24.35 -2.53
CA ILE A 129 -16.17 25.38 -3.47
C ILE A 129 -17.33 26.26 -3.99
N ASP A 130 -18.45 25.63 -4.36
CA ASP A 130 -19.63 26.35 -4.84
C ASP A 130 -20.18 27.34 -3.79
N ALA A 131 -20.30 26.89 -2.55
CA ALA A 131 -20.72 27.73 -1.44
C ALA A 131 -19.76 28.91 -1.20
N GLN A 132 -18.44 28.67 -1.24
CA GLN A 132 -17.44 29.73 -1.11
C GLN A 132 -17.55 30.77 -2.22
N LEU A 133 -17.71 30.35 -3.48
CA LEU A 133 -17.87 31.25 -4.62
C LEU A 133 -19.13 32.10 -4.55
N LYS A 134 -20.19 31.56 -3.93
CA LYS A 134 -21.47 32.27 -3.72
C LYS A 134 -21.54 33.13 -2.44
N GLY A 135 -20.47 33.12 -1.62
CA GLY A 135 -20.45 33.80 -0.31
C GLY A 135 -21.43 33.19 0.70
N GLN A 136 -21.77 31.92 0.56
CA GLN A 136 -22.66 31.17 1.43
C GLN A 136 -21.88 30.45 2.55
N SER A 137 -22.58 30.12 3.64
CA SER A 137 -21.98 29.25 4.67
C SER A 137 -21.75 27.86 4.13
N VAL A 138 -20.57 27.32 4.40
CA VAL A 138 -20.21 25.96 4.00
C VAL A 138 -20.89 24.97 4.93
N PRO A 139 -21.54 23.91 4.40
CA PRO A 139 -22.10 22.84 5.21
C PRO A 139 -20.97 22.09 5.96
N GLU A 140 -21.28 21.62 7.16
CA GLU A 140 -20.37 20.76 7.91
C GLU A 140 -20.28 19.39 7.21
N PHE A 141 -19.05 18.94 6.90
CA PHE A 141 -18.84 17.60 6.39
C PHE A 141 -19.01 16.57 7.51
N LYS A 142 -20.01 15.71 7.37
CA LYS A 142 -20.25 14.58 8.28
C LYS A 142 -20.18 13.30 7.47
N THR A 143 -19.22 12.48 7.78
CA THR A 143 -19.09 11.15 7.19
C THR A 143 -18.69 10.15 8.26
N ASN A 144 -19.08 8.91 8.05
CA ASN A 144 -18.63 7.78 8.84
C ASN A 144 -17.63 6.98 8.00
N VAL A 145 -16.57 6.53 8.65
CA VAL A 145 -15.66 5.56 8.07
C VAL A 145 -16.21 4.18 8.38
N ASP A 146 -16.58 3.43 7.36
CA ASP A 146 -17.04 2.05 7.49
C ASP A 146 -15.85 1.08 7.50
N LEU A 147 -16.09 -0.16 7.95
CA LEU A 147 -15.09 -1.21 7.92
C LEU A 147 -15.44 -2.24 6.85
N TYR A 148 -14.64 -2.31 5.80
CA TYR A 148 -14.68 -3.41 4.85
C TYR A 148 -14.00 -4.64 5.47
N ILE A 149 -14.78 -5.69 5.70
CA ILE A 149 -14.25 -6.95 6.23
C ILE A 149 -13.82 -7.84 5.06
N GLY A 150 -12.51 -7.91 4.84
CA GLY A 150 -11.87 -8.83 3.91
C GLY A 150 -11.54 -10.18 4.54
N GLY A 151 -10.48 -10.81 4.02
CA GLY A 151 -9.97 -12.09 4.52
C GLY A 151 -8.78 -11.97 5.45
N THR A 152 -8.02 -10.87 5.39
CA THR A 152 -6.72 -10.74 6.04
C THR A 152 -6.75 -10.58 7.56
N CYS A 153 -7.91 -10.29 8.16
CA CYS A 153 -8.09 -10.22 9.61
C CYS A 153 -8.42 -11.57 10.26
N GLY A 154 -8.61 -12.63 9.48
CA GLY A 154 -9.05 -13.94 9.99
C GLY A 154 -10.53 -14.00 10.40
N CYS A 155 -11.32 -12.96 10.14
CA CYS A 155 -12.74 -12.89 10.56
C CYS A 155 -13.67 -13.74 9.71
N LYS A 156 -13.28 -14.13 8.51
CA LYS A 156 -14.05 -14.98 7.59
C LYS A 156 -13.14 -16.00 6.93
N GLY A 157 -13.61 -17.24 6.85
CA GLY A 157 -12.97 -18.27 6.04
C GLY A 157 -13.18 -18.01 4.55
N TRP A 158 -12.15 -18.11 3.75
CA TRP A 158 -12.22 -18.09 2.29
C TRP A 158 -12.03 -19.48 1.75
N GLU A 159 -12.78 -19.85 0.71
CA GLU A 159 -12.61 -21.15 0.05
C GLU A 159 -11.23 -21.21 -0.63
N LYS A 160 -10.46 -22.26 -0.35
CA LYS A 160 -9.08 -22.41 -0.86
C LYS A 160 -8.98 -22.36 -2.39
N GLU A 161 -9.99 -22.84 -3.10
CA GLU A 161 -10.03 -22.83 -4.57
C GLU A 161 -10.19 -21.42 -5.13
N THR A 162 -11.02 -20.61 -4.50
CA THR A 162 -11.17 -19.18 -4.83
C THR A 162 -9.86 -18.43 -4.61
N LEU A 163 -9.12 -18.74 -3.54
CA LEU A 163 -7.81 -18.16 -3.27
C LEU A 163 -6.78 -18.49 -4.35
N ARG A 164 -6.77 -19.71 -4.89
CA ARG A 164 -5.83 -20.08 -5.95
C ARG A 164 -6.08 -19.26 -7.22
N LEU A 165 -7.33 -19.17 -7.68
CA LEU A 165 -7.71 -18.39 -8.87
C LEU A 165 -7.39 -16.90 -8.70
N ARG A 166 -7.64 -16.35 -7.50
CA ARG A 166 -7.30 -14.96 -7.18
C ARG A 166 -5.79 -14.72 -7.24
N ARG A 167 -4.97 -15.63 -6.69
CA ARG A 167 -3.50 -15.53 -6.74
C ARG A 167 -2.96 -15.57 -8.16
N GLU A 168 -3.50 -16.45 -9.02
CA GLU A 168 -3.12 -16.54 -10.42
C GLU A 168 -3.45 -15.24 -11.18
N LYS A 169 -4.65 -14.70 -10.97
CA LYS A 169 -5.06 -13.42 -11.55
C LYS A 169 -4.20 -12.27 -11.03
N TRP A 170 -4.02 -12.20 -9.72
CA TRP A 170 -3.22 -11.15 -9.05
C TRP A 170 -1.79 -11.11 -9.56
N ALA A 171 -1.13 -12.26 -9.70
CA ALA A 171 0.23 -12.33 -10.24
C ALA A 171 0.32 -11.75 -11.66
N THR A 172 -0.73 -11.96 -12.49
CA THR A 172 -0.82 -11.40 -13.83
C THR A 172 -1.04 -9.89 -13.80
N ASP A 173 -1.98 -9.43 -12.98
CA ASP A 173 -2.33 -8.01 -12.84
C ASP A 173 -1.20 -7.20 -12.23
N LEU A 174 -0.51 -7.74 -11.21
CA LEU A 174 0.66 -7.11 -10.58
C LEU A 174 1.82 -6.94 -11.57
N SER A 175 2.05 -7.93 -12.43
CA SER A 175 3.05 -7.85 -13.49
C SER A 175 2.73 -6.73 -14.48
N ALA A 176 1.46 -6.59 -14.88
CA ALA A 176 1.02 -5.50 -15.75
C ALA A 176 1.14 -4.13 -15.07
N THR A 177 0.70 -4.02 -13.82
CA THR A 177 0.79 -2.77 -13.03
C THR A 177 2.23 -2.32 -12.86
N SER A 178 3.14 -3.25 -12.52
CA SER A 178 4.57 -2.96 -12.40
C SER A 178 5.17 -2.47 -13.72
N PHE A 179 4.75 -3.06 -14.84
CA PHE A 179 5.17 -2.61 -16.17
C PHE A 179 4.69 -1.19 -16.48
N TYR A 180 3.41 -0.87 -16.22
CA TYR A 180 2.87 0.47 -16.43
C TYR A 180 3.52 1.52 -15.54
N SER A 181 3.78 1.20 -14.27
CA SER A 181 4.48 2.09 -13.34
C SER A 181 5.91 2.37 -13.80
N CYS A 182 6.64 1.33 -14.22
CA CYS A 182 7.98 1.47 -14.77
C CYS A 182 7.96 2.33 -16.06
N PHE A 183 6.99 2.09 -16.94
CA PHE A 183 6.85 2.85 -18.18
C PHE A 183 6.56 4.34 -17.93
N ASN A 184 5.66 4.65 -16.98
CA ASN A 184 5.36 6.04 -16.64
C ASN A 184 6.58 6.75 -16.03
N ASN A 185 7.29 6.09 -15.10
CA ASN A 185 8.49 6.66 -14.49
C ASN A 185 9.59 6.93 -15.53
N ILE A 186 9.84 5.98 -16.45
CA ILE A 186 10.83 6.20 -17.51
C ILE A 186 10.44 7.37 -18.42
N MET A 187 9.15 7.55 -18.73
CA MET A 187 8.68 8.66 -19.55
C MET A 187 8.90 10.01 -18.86
N ASP A 188 8.59 10.10 -17.57
CA ASP A 188 8.79 11.32 -16.78
C ASP A 188 10.28 11.67 -16.67
N ASP A 189 11.14 10.68 -16.41
CA ASP A 189 12.57 10.88 -16.30
C ASP A 189 13.21 11.21 -17.66
N LEU A 190 12.75 10.64 -18.78
CA LEU A 190 13.23 10.95 -20.12
C LEU A 190 12.90 12.38 -20.56
N VAL A 191 11.70 12.86 -20.21
CA VAL A 191 11.29 14.25 -20.53
C VAL A 191 12.17 15.29 -19.82
N ALA A 192 12.73 14.94 -18.65
CA ALA A 192 13.62 15.80 -17.90
C ALA A 192 15.04 15.90 -18.48
N GLN A 193 15.43 15.02 -19.43
CA GLN A 193 16.79 14.99 -19.97
C GLN A 193 16.99 16.09 -21.04
N THR A 194 18.13 16.78 -20.96
CA THR A 194 18.46 17.91 -21.83
C THR A 194 19.56 17.60 -22.86
N ASP A 195 20.20 16.44 -22.76
CA ASP A 195 21.25 16.00 -23.65
C ASP A 195 21.16 14.49 -23.96
N VAL A 196 21.77 14.11 -25.10
CA VAL A 196 21.70 12.73 -25.62
C VAL A 196 22.33 11.70 -24.67
N LYS A 197 23.39 12.07 -23.97
CA LYS A 197 24.09 11.14 -23.06
C LYS A 197 23.20 10.82 -21.86
N SER A 198 22.68 11.84 -21.18
CA SER A 198 21.76 11.69 -20.04
C SER A 198 20.49 10.93 -20.43
N PHE A 199 19.97 11.16 -21.63
CA PHE A 199 18.83 10.41 -22.17
C PHE A 199 19.13 8.90 -22.22
N PHE A 200 20.28 8.49 -22.74
CA PHE A 200 20.64 7.08 -22.80
C PHE A 200 20.97 6.48 -21.44
N GLU A 201 21.64 7.21 -20.56
CA GLU A 201 21.89 6.79 -19.19
C GLU A 201 20.55 6.47 -18.50
N THR A 202 19.56 7.33 -18.62
CA THR A 202 18.20 7.09 -18.11
C THR A 202 17.55 5.85 -18.73
N VAL A 203 17.60 5.68 -20.05
CA VAL A 203 17.08 4.47 -20.72
C VAL A 203 17.73 3.20 -20.14
N PHE A 204 19.05 3.21 -19.94
CA PHE A 204 19.77 2.04 -19.43
C PHE A 204 19.42 1.72 -17.97
N GLU A 205 19.10 2.71 -17.14
CA GLU A 205 18.66 2.48 -15.76
C GLU A 205 17.33 1.74 -15.67
N TYR A 206 16.46 1.90 -16.66
CA TYR A 206 15.12 1.28 -16.65
C TYR A 206 15.01 -0.02 -17.43
N VAL A 207 15.85 -0.21 -18.46
CA VAL A 207 15.75 -1.35 -19.38
C VAL A 207 15.82 -2.70 -18.65
N TYR A 208 16.65 -2.85 -17.61
CA TYR A 208 16.77 -4.09 -16.85
C TYR A 208 15.52 -4.41 -16.00
N GLN A 209 14.70 -3.42 -15.67
CA GLN A 209 13.45 -3.62 -14.91
C GLN A 209 12.34 -4.23 -15.77
N ILE A 210 12.42 -4.07 -17.08
CA ILE A 210 11.40 -4.56 -18.01
C ILE A 210 11.56 -6.04 -18.29
N ARG A 211 12.80 -6.48 -18.58
CA ARG A 211 13.16 -7.91 -18.79
C ARG A 211 14.66 -8.11 -18.64
N PRO A 212 15.13 -9.32 -18.30
CA PRO A 212 16.55 -9.63 -18.36
C PRO A 212 17.03 -9.58 -19.82
N PHE A 213 18.04 -8.74 -20.09
CA PHE A 213 18.68 -8.60 -21.39
C PHE A 213 20.08 -9.22 -21.36
N THR A 214 20.47 -9.87 -22.46
CA THR A 214 21.84 -10.31 -22.70
C THR A 214 22.65 -9.31 -23.52
N GLY A 215 21.99 -8.32 -24.11
CA GLY A 215 22.61 -7.24 -24.84
C GLY A 215 21.59 -6.23 -25.38
N PHE A 216 22.02 -4.98 -25.55
CA PHE A 216 21.27 -3.90 -26.13
C PHE A 216 22.11 -3.21 -27.20
N HIS A 217 21.55 -3.03 -28.39
CA HIS A 217 22.20 -2.36 -29.49
C HIS A 217 21.41 -1.12 -29.91
N LEU A 218 22.05 0.03 -29.87
CA LEU A 218 21.49 1.28 -30.35
C LEU A 218 22.08 1.62 -31.72
N CYS A 219 21.23 1.78 -32.73
CA CYS A 219 21.62 2.28 -34.03
C CYS A 219 21.23 3.77 -34.16
N LEU A 220 22.20 4.65 -34.16
CA LEU A 220 22.00 6.06 -34.48
C LEU A 220 22.18 6.23 -35.98
N ASN A 221 21.16 6.78 -36.67
CA ASN A 221 21.30 7.24 -38.04
C ASN A 221 21.67 8.70 -38.00
N ASP A 222 22.85 9.03 -38.56
CA ASP A 222 23.21 10.39 -38.88
C ASP A 222 22.37 10.84 -40.09
N TYR A 223 21.50 11.83 -39.89
CA TYR A 223 20.85 12.59 -40.94
C TYR A 223 21.51 13.94 -41.10
#